data_a32a534a2860572a9cc2559b201ac6a8
#
_entry.id   a32a534a2860572a9cc2559b201ac6a8
#
_cell.length_a   1.000
_cell.length_b   1.000
_cell.length_c   1.000
_cell.angle_alpha   90.00
_cell.angle_beta   90.00
_cell.angle_gamma   90.00
#
_symmetry.space_group_name_H-M   'P 1'
#
loop_
_entity.id
_entity.type
_entity.pdbx_description
1 polymer ?
#
loop_
_entity_poly.entity_id
_entity_poly.type
_entity_poly.pdbx_seq_one_letter_code
_entity_poly.pdbx_strand_id
1 'polypeptide(L)'
;MRIADNTAAAPQLPLWNADSWEQEVRVRFSQRARQVAVRVAAAGEVELVVPRGMSESRARAFLHSRRQWVSAQVERCRATTQPEQAFPPRQLLLPAIGERWSLYHGGGKGLPRIRQTGDGLLRLTGDGTREQWQGRLLRWLVKRAHERVDPILQELSRQHEFRCAGLKVRRQRTLWGSCTSKGMISINVALLFHAPEVLRYLLVHELSHTRHMNHSLQFWRCVAKCEPDYRQLDAQLRDGWRKVPHWLQAGA
;
A
#
# COMPACT_ATOMS: atom_id res chain seq x y z
N MET A 1 23.45 36.50 5.62
CA MET A 1 24.14 35.43 4.88
C MET A 1 23.13 34.28 4.71
N ARG A 2 22.50 34.21 3.54
CA ARG A 2 21.44 33.21 3.24
C ARG A 2 22.11 31.94 2.76
N ILE A 3 21.84 30.84 3.43
CA ILE A 3 22.27 29.51 2.99
C ILE A 3 21.21 29.05 1.98
N ALA A 4 21.61 28.91 0.72
CA ALA A 4 20.78 28.41 -0.35
C ALA A 4 20.60 26.88 -0.17
N ASP A 5 19.33 26.45 -0.10
CA ASP A 5 18.95 25.05 -0.22
C ASP A 5 19.28 24.56 -1.64
N ASN A 6 20.34 23.78 -1.74
CA ASN A 6 20.74 23.10 -2.97
C ASN A 6 20.12 21.71 -3.02
N THR A 7 18.84 21.62 -3.37
CA THR A 7 18.18 20.36 -3.78
C THR A 7 18.59 20.06 -5.22
N ALA A 8 19.86 19.75 -5.43
CA ALA A 8 20.33 19.25 -6.71
C ALA A 8 19.67 17.90 -7.01
N ALA A 9 18.79 17.88 -8.00
CA ALA A 9 18.31 16.67 -8.64
C ALA A 9 19.53 15.78 -8.97
N ALA A 10 19.54 14.56 -8.46
CA ALA A 10 20.59 13.60 -8.77
C ALA A 10 20.68 13.46 -10.31
N PRO A 11 21.90 13.52 -10.91
CA PRO A 11 22.03 13.42 -12.33
C PRO A 11 21.48 12.08 -12.81
N GLN A 12 20.47 12.13 -13.68
CA GLN A 12 20.05 11.00 -14.48
C GLN A 12 21.12 10.78 -15.54
N LEU A 13 22.12 9.96 -15.23
CA LEU A 13 23.06 9.50 -16.25
C LEU A 13 22.33 8.46 -17.10
N PRO A 14 22.34 8.57 -18.44
CA PRO A 14 21.91 7.51 -19.33
C PRO A 14 22.93 6.38 -19.25
N LEU A 15 22.72 5.44 -18.35
CA LEU A 15 23.63 4.33 -18.05
C LEU A 15 23.53 3.18 -19.06
N TRP A 16 22.67 3.28 -20.10
CA TRP A 16 22.24 2.11 -20.86
C TRP A 16 22.22 2.36 -22.36
N ASN A 17 22.65 1.38 -23.15
CA ASN A 17 22.60 1.42 -24.61
C ASN A 17 21.16 1.36 -25.13
N ALA A 18 20.89 2.04 -26.25
CA ALA A 18 19.58 2.37 -26.78
C ALA A 18 18.64 1.18 -27.14
N ASP A 19 19.11 -0.06 -27.12
CA ASP A 19 18.36 -1.25 -27.59
C ASP A 19 18.04 -2.28 -26.49
N SER A 20 18.19 -1.94 -25.21
CA SER A 20 17.98 -2.92 -24.14
C SER A 20 16.77 -2.62 -23.27
N TRP A 21 16.03 -3.65 -22.86
CA TRP A 21 14.94 -3.61 -21.86
C TRP A 21 15.33 -2.89 -20.55
N GLU A 22 16.61 -2.73 -20.31
CA GLU A 22 17.20 -2.03 -19.16
C GLU A 22 16.87 -0.53 -19.15
N GLN A 23 16.51 0.07 -20.29
CA GLN A 23 16.11 1.49 -20.37
C GLN A 23 14.83 1.78 -19.61
N GLU A 24 13.99 0.78 -19.40
CA GLU A 24 12.76 0.89 -18.61
C GLU A 24 13.03 0.78 -17.09
N VAL A 25 14.30 0.53 -16.70
CA VAL A 25 14.67 0.34 -15.28
C VAL A 25 15.14 1.65 -14.67
N ARG A 26 14.39 2.14 -13.69
CA ARG A 26 14.78 3.30 -12.88
C ARG A 26 15.88 2.93 -11.88
N VAL A 27 17.07 3.52 -12.00
CA VAL A 27 18.17 3.29 -11.06
C VAL A 27 18.12 4.33 -9.93
N ARG A 28 18.11 3.85 -8.68
CA ARG A 28 18.16 4.69 -7.48
C ARG A 28 19.32 4.31 -6.57
N PHE A 29 20.23 5.25 -6.35
CA PHE A 29 21.31 5.09 -5.37
C PHE A 29 20.80 5.32 -3.95
N SER A 30 21.16 4.46 -3.01
CA SER A 30 20.71 4.52 -1.63
C SER A 30 21.88 4.44 -0.64
N GLN A 31 21.97 5.43 0.24
CA GLN A 31 22.97 5.43 1.32
C GLN A 31 22.65 4.41 2.42
N ARG A 32 21.37 3.99 2.54
CA ARG A 32 20.91 3.04 3.57
C ARG A 32 20.90 1.60 3.09
N ALA A 33 20.94 1.37 1.78
CA ALA A 33 20.93 0.02 1.24
C ALA A 33 22.30 -0.63 1.48
N ARG A 34 22.29 -1.83 2.05
CA ARG A 34 23.48 -2.66 2.25
C ARG A 34 23.70 -3.64 1.08
N GLN A 35 22.69 -3.91 0.30
CA GLN A 35 22.71 -4.83 -0.84
C GLN A 35 21.93 -4.23 -2.01
N VAL A 36 22.32 -4.62 -3.23
CA VAL A 36 21.56 -4.30 -4.44
C VAL A 36 20.24 -5.06 -4.44
N ALA A 37 19.17 -4.39 -4.85
CA ALA A 37 17.84 -4.99 -4.93
C ALA A 37 17.10 -4.48 -6.17
N VAL A 38 16.35 -5.35 -6.83
CA VAL A 38 15.40 -4.97 -7.87
C VAL A 38 13.98 -5.03 -7.30
N ARG A 39 13.18 -4.04 -7.62
CA ARG A 39 11.78 -3.93 -7.22
C ARG A 39 10.93 -3.74 -8.46
N VAL A 40 9.80 -4.42 -8.53
CA VAL A 40 8.78 -4.21 -9.55
C VAL A 40 7.56 -3.64 -8.84
N ALA A 41 7.16 -2.43 -9.23
CA ALA A 41 5.94 -1.82 -8.73
C ALA A 41 4.71 -2.48 -9.33
N ALA A 42 3.54 -2.26 -8.73
CA ALA A 42 2.28 -2.84 -9.21
C ALA A 42 1.90 -2.38 -10.63
N ALA A 43 2.39 -1.21 -11.05
CA ALA A 43 2.25 -0.70 -12.42
C ALA A 43 3.22 -1.34 -13.44
N GLY A 44 4.09 -2.26 -12.99
CA GLY A 44 5.12 -2.87 -13.82
C GLY A 44 6.40 -2.03 -13.95
N GLU A 45 6.48 -0.89 -13.28
CA GLU A 45 7.70 -0.07 -13.23
C GLU A 45 8.80 -0.82 -12.46
N VAL A 46 10.01 -0.85 -13.03
CA VAL A 46 11.15 -1.54 -12.44
C VAL A 46 12.12 -0.54 -11.80
N GLU A 47 12.42 -0.72 -10.54
CA GLU A 47 13.41 0.09 -9.80
C GLU A 47 14.58 -0.79 -9.35
N LEU A 48 15.81 -0.41 -9.75
CA LEU A 48 17.05 -1.00 -9.25
C LEU A 48 17.61 -0.12 -8.13
N VAL A 49 17.60 -0.62 -6.90
CA VAL A 49 18.19 0.06 -5.75
C VAL A 49 19.64 -0.36 -5.61
N VAL A 50 20.57 0.60 -5.78
CA VAL A 50 22.01 0.35 -5.76
C VAL A 50 22.63 0.96 -4.49
N PRO A 51 23.38 0.18 -3.68
CA PRO A 51 24.15 0.72 -2.56
C PRO A 51 25.21 1.71 -3.02
N ARG A 52 25.50 2.71 -2.20
CA ARG A 52 26.58 3.67 -2.47
C ARG A 52 27.92 2.91 -2.53
N GLY A 53 28.73 3.17 -3.56
CA GLY A 53 30.05 2.53 -3.75
C GLY A 53 30.02 1.22 -4.53
N MET A 54 28.85 0.73 -4.94
CA MET A 54 28.78 -0.39 -5.87
C MET A 54 29.08 0.09 -7.29
N SER A 55 29.93 -0.66 -8.02
CA SER A 55 30.24 -0.35 -9.42
C SER A 55 29.01 -0.62 -10.33
N GLU A 56 28.89 0.16 -11.38
CA GLU A 56 27.83 0.02 -12.38
C GLU A 56 27.81 -1.38 -13.00
N SER A 57 28.97 -1.92 -13.34
CA SER A 57 29.11 -3.27 -13.92
C SER A 57 28.51 -4.34 -12.99
N ARG A 58 28.71 -4.23 -11.69
CA ARG A 58 28.16 -5.14 -10.69
C ARG A 58 26.64 -5.01 -10.55
N ALA A 59 26.12 -3.78 -10.57
CA ALA A 59 24.68 -3.51 -10.52
C ALA A 59 24.00 -4.05 -11.79
N ARG A 60 24.62 -3.87 -12.95
CA ARG A 60 24.15 -4.39 -14.23
C ARG A 60 24.15 -5.93 -14.27
N ALA A 61 25.24 -6.57 -13.85
CA ALA A 61 25.31 -8.03 -13.75
C ALA A 61 24.22 -8.61 -12.83
N PHE A 62 23.95 -7.96 -11.71
CA PHE A 62 22.85 -8.36 -10.82
C PHE A 62 21.50 -8.23 -11.53
N LEU A 63 21.22 -7.12 -12.20
CA LEU A 63 19.97 -6.93 -12.94
C LEU A 63 19.79 -7.99 -14.03
N HIS A 64 20.84 -8.29 -14.80
CA HIS A 64 20.84 -9.36 -15.80
C HIS A 64 20.54 -10.74 -15.18
N SER A 65 21.16 -11.06 -14.06
CA SER A 65 20.89 -12.35 -13.36
C SER A 65 19.45 -12.49 -12.92
N ARG A 66 18.70 -11.39 -12.79
CA ARG A 66 17.29 -11.34 -12.40
C ARG A 66 16.33 -11.09 -13.57
N ARG A 67 16.82 -11.01 -14.81
CA ARG A 67 16.02 -10.68 -16.01
C ARG A 67 14.74 -11.50 -16.13
N GLN A 68 14.85 -12.83 -16.05
CA GLN A 68 13.67 -13.70 -16.15
C GLN A 68 12.65 -13.45 -15.06
N TRP A 69 13.13 -13.26 -13.83
CA TRP A 69 12.25 -12.93 -12.70
C TRP A 69 11.58 -11.57 -12.90
N VAL A 70 12.33 -10.54 -13.32
CA VAL A 70 11.80 -9.20 -13.60
C VAL A 70 10.74 -9.26 -14.70
N SER A 71 11.04 -9.91 -15.83
CA SER A 71 10.07 -10.05 -16.92
C SER A 71 8.81 -10.77 -16.49
N ALA A 72 8.94 -11.87 -15.73
CA ALA A 72 7.78 -12.58 -15.20
C ALA A 72 6.95 -11.73 -14.23
N GLN A 73 7.58 -10.86 -13.42
CA GLN A 73 6.86 -9.95 -12.54
C GLN A 73 6.18 -8.82 -13.31
N VAL A 74 6.86 -8.22 -14.29
CA VAL A 74 6.28 -7.18 -15.16
C VAL A 74 5.08 -7.74 -15.93
N GLU A 75 5.21 -8.91 -16.53
CA GLU A 75 4.10 -9.59 -17.22
C GLU A 75 2.92 -9.87 -16.25
N ARG A 76 3.21 -10.36 -15.07
CA ARG A 76 2.17 -10.53 -14.03
C ARG A 76 1.48 -9.21 -13.67
N CYS A 77 2.26 -8.14 -13.51
CA CYS A 77 1.70 -6.82 -13.25
C CYS A 77 0.85 -6.35 -14.45
N ARG A 78 1.33 -6.48 -15.69
CA ARG A 78 0.60 -6.12 -16.92
C ARG A 78 -0.67 -6.97 -17.11
N ALA A 79 -0.59 -8.27 -16.90
CA ALA A 79 -1.76 -9.16 -16.97
C ALA A 79 -2.80 -8.86 -15.88
N THR A 80 -2.39 -8.25 -14.76
CA THR A 80 -3.26 -7.85 -13.67
C THR A 80 -3.70 -6.39 -13.79
N THR A 81 -3.05 -5.63 -14.70
CA THR A 81 -3.43 -4.23 -14.98
C THR A 81 -4.75 -4.24 -15.74
N GLN A 82 -5.84 -4.10 -15.00
CA GLN A 82 -7.11 -3.76 -15.60
C GLN A 82 -6.93 -2.48 -16.45
N PRO A 83 -7.58 -2.40 -17.63
CA PRO A 83 -7.52 -1.19 -18.45
C PRO A 83 -7.79 0.01 -17.56
N GLU A 84 -7.06 1.10 -17.77
CA GLU A 84 -7.13 2.32 -16.96
C GLU A 84 -8.58 2.71 -16.72
N GLN A 85 -9.11 2.28 -15.59
CA GLN A 85 -10.51 2.53 -15.26
C GLN A 85 -10.72 4.03 -15.16
N ALA A 86 -11.80 4.51 -15.77
CA ALA A 86 -12.20 5.90 -15.66
C ALA A 86 -12.13 6.33 -14.19
N PHE A 87 -11.44 7.43 -13.93
CA PHE A 87 -11.27 7.95 -12.57
C PHE A 87 -11.97 9.30 -12.44
N PRO A 88 -12.72 9.55 -11.39
CA PRO A 88 -13.05 8.68 -10.25
C PRO A 88 -13.83 7.41 -10.64
N PRO A 89 -13.63 6.29 -9.91
CA PRO A 89 -14.36 5.05 -10.21
C PRO A 89 -15.87 5.24 -10.01
N ARG A 90 -16.68 4.52 -10.77
CA ARG A 90 -18.15 4.56 -10.59
C ARG A 90 -18.61 3.81 -9.34
N GLN A 91 -17.82 2.85 -8.88
CA GLN A 91 -18.10 2.05 -7.70
C GLN A 91 -16.84 1.79 -6.89
N LEU A 92 -17.01 1.69 -5.57
CA LEU A 92 -16.02 1.20 -4.63
C LEU A 92 -16.60 -0.01 -3.92
N LEU A 93 -15.91 -1.14 -4.04
CA LEU A 93 -16.18 -2.34 -3.27
C LEU A 93 -15.17 -2.37 -2.12
N LEU A 94 -15.65 -2.42 -0.90
CA LEU A 94 -14.87 -2.45 0.33
C LEU A 94 -15.21 -3.74 1.10
N PRO A 95 -14.79 -4.93 0.59
CA PRO A 95 -15.20 -6.21 1.14
C PRO A 95 -14.85 -6.36 2.61
N ALA A 96 -13.69 -5.83 3.04
CA ALA A 96 -13.21 -5.95 4.41
C ALA A 96 -14.20 -5.42 5.47
N ILE A 97 -15.07 -4.51 5.07
CA ILE A 97 -16.10 -3.91 5.93
C ILE A 97 -17.51 -4.14 5.39
N GLY A 98 -17.67 -5.03 4.40
CA GLY A 98 -18.95 -5.42 3.83
C GLY A 98 -19.68 -4.30 3.09
N GLU A 99 -18.97 -3.31 2.54
CA GLU A 99 -19.59 -2.14 1.94
C GLU A 99 -19.40 -2.05 0.43
N ARG A 100 -20.43 -1.50 -0.22
CA ARG A 100 -20.43 -1.12 -1.64
C ARG A 100 -20.90 0.32 -1.77
N TRP A 101 -20.14 1.13 -2.51
CA TRP A 101 -20.43 2.54 -2.72
C TRP A 101 -20.53 2.83 -4.20
N SER A 102 -21.61 3.48 -4.62
CA SER A 102 -21.77 4.02 -5.98
C SER A 102 -21.40 5.50 -5.98
N LEU A 103 -20.59 5.92 -6.96
CA LEU A 103 -20.10 7.29 -7.09
C LEU A 103 -20.76 7.92 -8.32
N TYR A 104 -21.36 9.10 -8.17
CA TYR A 104 -21.96 9.83 -9.26
C TYR A 104 -21.57 11.32 -9.24
N HIS A 105 -21.40 11.88 -10.42
CA HIS A 105 -21.10 13.29 -10.58
C HIS A 105 -22.37 14.12 -10.48
N GLY A 106 -22.39 15.07 -9.54
CA GLY A 106 -23.49 15.99 -9.32
C GLY A 106 -23.29 17.36 -9.94
N GLY A 107 -22.28 17.49 -10.82
CA GLY A 107 -21.93 18.78 -11.44
C GLY A 107 -21.39 19.80 -10.42
N GLY A 108 -21.24 21.04 -10.83
CA GLY A 108 -20.78 22.17 -10.02
C GLY A 108 -19.36 22.59 -10.36
N LYS A 109 -19.06 23.88 -10.11
CA LYS A 109 -17.74 24.48 -10.26
C LYS A 109 -17.00 24.48 -8.92
N GLY A 110 -15.68 24.58 -8.97
CA GLY A 110 -14.81 24.71 -7.81
C GLY A 110 -14.12 23.42 -7.41
N LEU A 111 -13.44 23.41 -6.27
CA LEU A 111 -12.61 22.28 -5.82
C LEU A 111 -13.42 20.99 -5.61
N PRO A 112 -12.85 19.83 -5.93
CA PRO A 112 -13.47 18.53 -5.73
C PRO A 112 -14.00 18.33 -4.31
N ARG A 113 -15.24 17.87 -4.20
CA ARG A 113 -15.91 17.54 -2.94
C ARG A 113 -16.58 16.17 -3.07
N ILE A 114 -16.53 15.40 -1.99
CA ILE A 114 -17.22 14.10 -1.88
C ILE A 114 -18.16 14.22 -0.68
N ARG A 115 -19.44 13.92 -0.90
CA ARG A 115 -20.46 13.87 0.16
C ARG A 115 -21.21 12.56 0.09
N GLN A 116 -21.42 11.95 1.23
CA GLN A 116 -22.37 10.85 1.36
C GLN A 116 -23.79 11.43 1.31
N THR A 117 -24.64 10.90 0.44
CA THR A 117 -26.02 11.35 0.24
C THR A 117 -27.05 10.29 0.62
N GLY A 118 -26.59 9.09 0.97
CA GLY A 118 -27.41 7.96 1.38
C GLY A 118 -26.51 6.77 1.68
N ASP A 119 -27.14 5.64 2.01
CA ASP A 119 -26.41 4.40 2.21
C ASP A 119 -25.85 3.90 0.88
N GLY A 120 -24.53 3.74 0.82
CA GLY A 120 -23.84 3.30 -0.37
C GLY A 120 -23.76 4.34 -1.51
N LEU A 121 -24.09 5.62 -1.27
CA LEU A 121 -24.09 6.66 -2.30
C LEU A 121 -23.14 7.81 -1.97
N LEU A 122 -22.23 8.10 -2.90
CA LEU A 122 -21.31 9.23 -2.84
C LEU A 122 -21.54 10.19 -4.02
N ARG A 123 -21.87 11.43 -3.69
CA ARG A 123 -21.99 12.50 -4.66
C ARG A 123 -20.64 13.24 -4.79
N LEU A 124 -20.17 13.34 -6.02
CA LEU A 124 -18.96 14.09 -6.40
C LEU A 124 -19.39 15.41 -7.01
N THR A 125 -18.86 16.52 -6.49
CA THR A 125 -19.16 17.87 -7.02
C THR A 125 -17.87 18.67 -7.17
N GLY A 126 -17.85 19.60 -8.15
CA GLY A 126 -16.68 20.42 -8.47
C GLY A 126 -15.84 19.83 -9.59
N ASP A 127 -14.83 20.59 -9.99
CA ASP A 127 -13.85 20.24 -11.01
C ASP A 127 -12.48 20.08 -10.37
N GLY A 128 -11.64 19.21 -10.94
CA GLY A 128 -10.29 19.02 -10.43
C GLY A 128 -9.47 18.02 -11.20
N THR A 129 -8.18 18.08 -10.98
CA THR A 129 -7.26 17.10 -11.56
C THR A 129 -7.48 15.72 -10.96
N ARG A 130 -6.93 14.69 -11.63
CA ARG A 130 -6.95 13.30 -11.14
C ARG A 130 -6.37 13.22 -9.71
N GLU A 131 -5.27 13.90 -9.43
CA GLU A 131 -4.59 13.91 -8.14
C GLU A 131 -5.46 14.54 -7.03
N GLN A 132 -6.17 15.61 -7.37
CA GLN A 132 -7.09 16.26 -6.43
C GLN A 132 -8.24 15.32 -6.05
N TRP A 133 -8.84 14.64 -7.03
CA TRP A 133 -9.86 13.63 -6.79
C TRP A 133 -9.33 12.43 -6.00
N GLN A 134 -8.11 11.94 -6.34
CA GLN A 134 -7.46 10.86 -5.57
C GLN A 134 -7.27 11.25 -4.11
N GLY A 135 -6.77 12.48 -3.87
CA GLY A 135 -6.59 12.98 -2.51
C GLY A 135 -7.91 13.11 -1.74
N ARG A 136 -9.02 13.49 -2.39
CA ARG A 136 -10.34 13.54 -1.74
C ARG A 136 -10.88 12.16 -1.43
N LEU A 137 -10.77 11.23 -2.38
CA LEU A 137 -11.24 9.86 -2.21
C LEU A 137 -10.43 9.12 -1.15
N LEU A 138 -9.11 9.33 -1.12
CA LEU A 138 -8.25 8.77 -0.07
C LEU A 138 -8.66 9.26 1.33
N ARG A 139 -8.89 10.56 1.50
CA ARG A 139 -9.35 11.10 2.80
C ARG A 139 -10.68 10.49 3.24
N TRP A 140 -11.61 10.32 2.29
CA TRP A 140 -12.89 9.67 2.58
C TRP A 140 -12.69 8.20 3.00
N LEU A 141 -11.87 7.44 2.27
CA LEU A 141 -11.53 6.05 2.60
C LEU A 141 -10.87 5.91 3.97
N VAL A 142 -9.92 6.80 4.30
CA VAL A 142 -9.23 6.79 5.62
C VAL A 142 -10.23 7.04 6.74
N LYS A 143 -11.12 8.01 6.57
CA LYS A 143 -12.19 8.30 7.55
C LYS A 143 -13.11 7.08 7.68
N ARG A 144 -13.58 6.52 6.57
CA ARG A 144 -14.48 5.36 6.58
C ARG A 144 -13.83 4.14 7.20
N ALA A 145 -12.56 3.87 6.87
CA ALA A 145 -11.80 2.79 7.48
C ALA A 145 -11.71 2.96 9.00
N HIS A 146 -11.42 4.17 9.48
CA HIS A 146 -11.36 4.42 10.91
C HIS A 146 -12.71 4.15 11.60
N GLU A 147 -13.80 4.68 11.05
CA GLU A 147 -15.16 4.52 11.58
C GLU A 147 -15.60 3.05 11.69
N ARG A 148 -15.18 2.22 10.71
CA ARG A 148 -15.64 0.82 10.60
C ARG A 148 -14.68 -0.17 11.25
N VAL A 149 -13.38 0.11 11.26
CA VAL A 149 -12.37 -0.83 11.76
C VAL A 149 -12.09 -0.61 13.25
N ASP A 150 -12.19 0.62 13.76
CA ASP A 150 -11.95 0.87 15.18
C ASP A 150 -12.85 0.04 16.11
N PRO A 151 -14.16 -0.05 15.88
CA PRO A 151 -15.04 -0.93 16.70
C PRO A 151 -14.60 -2.40 16.64
N ILE A 152 -14.17 -2.90 15.48
CA ILE A 152 -13.68 -4.28 15.30
C ILE A 152 -12.39 -4.47 16.12
N LEU A 153 -11.47 -3.52 16.05
CA LEU A 153 -10.21 -3.56 16.78
C LEU A 153 -10.45 -3.58 18.30
N GLN A 154 -11.35 -2.72 18.79
CA GLN A 154 -11.69 -2.64 20.20
C GLN A 154 -12.34 -3.94 20.70
N GLU A 155 -13.22 -4.54 19.90
CA GLU A 155 -13.85 -5.81 20.24
C GLU A 155 -12.83 -6.95 20.29
N LEU A 156 -11.92 -7.06 19.31
CA LEU A 156 -10.84 -8.02 19.32
C LEU A 156 -9.89 -7.84 20.51
N SER A 157 -9.57 -6.57 20.82
CA SER A 157 -8.75 -6.22 21.98
C SER A 157 -9.39 -6.70 23.28
N ARG A 158 -10.69 -6.47 23.45
CA ARG A 158 -11.46 -6.89 24.62
C ARG A 158 -11.59 -8.42 24.70
N GLN A 159 -11.95 -9.05 23.58
CA GLN A 159 -12.18 -10.51 23.48
C GLN A 159 -10.93 -11.32 23.85
N HIS A 160 -9.77 -10.83 23.46
CA HIS A 160 -8.49 -11.52 23.64
C HIS A 160 -7.59 -10.84 24.67
N GLU A 161 -8.11 -9.88 25.45
CA GLU A 161 -7.38 -9.17 26.50
C GLU A 161 -6.07 -8.53 26.05
N PHE A 162 -6.03 -8.00 24.81
CA PHE A 162 -4.90 -7.24 24.32
C PHE A 162 -4.91 -5.79 24.83
N ARG A 163 -3.72 -5.19 24.93
CA ARG A 163 -3.60 -3.76 25.21
C ARG A 163 -3.62 -2.98 23.91
N CYS A 164 -4.67 -2.20 23.67
CA CYS A 164 -4.80 -1.35 22.49
C CYS A 164 -4.90 0.11 22.90
N ALA A 165 -3.94 0.95 22.46
CA ALA A 165 -3.96 2.38 22.72
C ALA A 165 -4.78 3.17 21.68
N GLY A 166 -5.17 2.54 20.57
CA GLY A 166 -5.99 3.12 19.53
C GLY A 166 -5.56 2.73 18.13
N LEU A 167 -6.32 3.22 17.15
CA LEU A 167 -6.14 2.95 15.73
C LEU A 167 -5.64 4.19 14.97
N LYS A 168 -4.71 3.98 14.03
CA LYS A 168 -4.35 4.93 12.98
C LYS A 168 -4.54 4.28 11.63
N VAL A 169 -5.26 4.94 10.74
CA VAL A 169 -5.40 4.50 9.35
C VAL A 169 -4.53 5.39 8.47
N ARG A 170 -3.69 4.79 7.66
CA ARG A 170 -2.75 5.51 6.79
C ARG A 170 -2.68 4.87 5.41
N ARG A 171 -2.26 5.62 4.42
CA ARG A 171 -1.77 5.06 3.17
C ARG A 171 -0.29 4.74 3.33
N GLN A 172 0.08 3.49 3.17
CA GLN A 172 1.47 3.01 3.22
C GLN A 172 1.80 2.29 1.93
N ARG A 173 3.06 2.31 1.51
CA ARG A 173 3.51 1.68 0.25
C ARG A 173 3.88 0.22 0.41
N THR A 174 4.40 -0.16 1.57
CA THR A 174 5.06 -1.46 1.77
C THR A 174 4.54 -2.25 2.95
N LEU A 175 3.83 -1.60 3.88
CA LEU A 175 3.34 -2.24 5.09
C LEU A 175 1.82 -2.31 5.09
N TRP A 176 1.28 -3.41 5.57
CA TRP A 176 -0.14 -3.58 5.80
C TRP A 176 -0.55 -3.05 7.17
N GLY A 177 0.31 -3.24 8.17
CA GLY A 177 0.10 -2.77 9.53
C GLY A 177 1.40 -2.52 10.26
N SER A 178 1.29 -2.01 11.47
CA SER A 178 2.36 -1.92 12.46
C SER A 178 1.79 -1.64 13.85
N CYS A 179 2.46 -2.15 14.88
CA CYS A 179 2.17 -1.85 16.28
C CYS A 179 3.37 -1.13 16.92
N THR A 180 3.09 -0.10 17.69
CA THR A 180 4.12 0.56 18.52
C THR A 180 4.24 -0.10 19.88
N SER A 181 5.37 0.09 20.57
CA SER A 181 5.57 -0.38 21.96
C SER A 181 4.52 0.16 22.96
N LYS A 182 3.86 1.27 22.61
CA LYS A 182 2.74 1.83 23.39
C LYS A 182 1.37 1.25 23.04
N GLY A 183 1.30 0.23 22.15
CA GLY A 183 0.05 -0.41 21.75
C GLY A 183 -0.77 0.38 20.73
N MET A 184 -0.21 1.40 20.07
CA MET A 184 -0.88 2.09 18.97
C MET A 184 -0.80 1.26 17.70
N ILE A 185 -1.94 0.82 17.20
CA ILE A 185 -2.08 0.04 15.97
C ILE A 185 -2.19 0.99 14.77
N SER A 186 -1.42 0.73 13.73
CA SER A 186 -1.58 1.42 12.44
C SER A 186 -1.91 0.41 11.36
N ILE A 187 -2.90 0.71 10.51
CA ILE A 187 -3.26 -0.13 9.36
C ILE A 187 -3.21 0.65 8.07
N ASN A 188 -2.98 -0.06 6.97
CA ASN A 188 -3.05 0.48 5.63
C ASN A 188 -4.51 0.54 5.17
N VAL A 189 -4.95 1.71 4.68
CA VAL A 189 -6.29 1.88 4.12
C VAL A 189 -6.61 0.93 2.97
N ALA A 190 -5.59 0.43 2.28
CA ALA A 190 -5.69 -0.56 1.22
C ALA A 190 -6.28 -1.90 1.68
N LEU A 191 -6.28 -2.19 2.99
CA LEU A 191 -6.94 -3.38 3.56
C LEU A 191 -8.45 -3.40 3.34
N LEU A 192 -9.08 -2.26 3.10
CA LEU A 192 -10.52 -2.22 2.79
C LEU A 192 -10.89 -3.05 1.55
N PHE A 193 -9.93 -3.28 0.65
CA PHE A 193 -10.11 -4.05 -0.59
C PHE A 193 -9.86 -5.56 -0.43
N HIS A 194 -9.60 -6.02 0.79
CA HIS A 194 -9.41 -7.43 1.12
C HIS A 194 -10.69 -8.07 1.69
N ALA A 195 -10.64 -9.39 1.86
CA ALA A 195 -11.70 -10.12 2.56
C ALA A 195 -11.73 -9.74 4.06
N PRO A 196 -12.89 -9.82 4.74
CA PRO A 196 -13.03 -9.49 6.16
C PRO A 196 -12.07 -10.30 7.05
N GLU A 197 -11.85 -11.56 6.70
CA GLU A 197 -10.96 -12.47 7.45
C GLU A 197 -9.50 -12.02 7.40
N VAL A 198 -9.07 -11.45 6.27
CA VAL A 198 -7.71 -10.90 6.11
C VAL A 198 -7.54 -9.64 6.95
N LEU A 199 -8.54 -8.76 6.99
CA LEU A 199 -8.54 -7.60 7.88
C LEU A 199 -8.47 -8.05 9.34
N ARG A 200 -9.34 -8.98 9.76
CA ARG A 200 -9.39 -9.52 11.10
C ARG A 200 -8.03 -10.13 11.49
N TYR A 201 -7.46 -10.97 10.63
CA TYR A 201 -6.13 -11.55 10.84
C TYR A 201 -5.06 -10.48 11.08
N LEU A 202 -5.01 -9.43 10.23
CA LEU A 202 -4.01 -8.38 10.42
C LEU A 202 -4.20 -7.66 11.75
N LEU A 203 -5.44 -7.34 12.15
CA LEU A 203 -5.72 -6.72 13.44
C LEU A 203 -5.23 -7.58 14.60
N VAL A 204 -5.48 -8.90 14.57
CA VAL A 204 -4.97 -9.86 15.57
C VAL A 204 -3.43 -9.91 15.55
N HIS A 205 -2.81 -9.92 14.37
CA HIS A 205 -1.35 -9.89 14.22
C HIS A 205 -0.76 -8.65 14.92
N GLU A 206 -1.29 -7.46 14.61
CA GLU A 206 -0.80 -6.22 15.21
C GLU A 206 -1.10 -6.13 16.72
N LEU A 207 -2.26 -6.61 17.18
CA LEU A 207 -2.57 -6.70 18.59
C LEU A 207 -1.63 -7.66 19.32
N SER A 208 -1.23 -8.77 18.69
CA SER A 208 -0.28 -9.74 19.27
C SER A 208 1.07 -9.11 19.58
N HIS A 209 1.47 -8.08 18.82
CA HIS A 209 2.67 -7.29 19.11
C HIS A 209 2.60 -6.52 20.44
N THR A 210 1.41 -6.28 20.99
CA THR A 210 1.29 -5.67 22.33
C THR A 210 1.77 -6.59 23.46
N ARG A 211 1.89 -7.91 23.17
CA ARG A 211 2.45 -8.91 24.11
C ARG A 211 3.84 -9.37 23.70
N HIS A 212 4.08 -9.51 22.39
CA HIS A 212 5.32 -10.05 21.83
C HIS A 212 5.78 -9.18 20.68
N MET A 213 6.73 -8.28 20.93
CA MET A 213 7.21 -7.29 19.94
C MET A 213 7.95 -7.91 18.75
N ASN A 214 8.41 -9.15 18.86
CA ASN A 214 9.10 -9.89 17.81
C ASN A 214 8.26 -11.09 17.36
N HIS A 215 8.50 -11.57 16.14
CA HIS A 215 7.81 -12.73 15.57
C HIS A 215 8.38 -14.07 16.10
N SER A 216 8.54 -14.19 17.42
CA SER A 216 8.99 -15.41 18.09
C SER A 216 7.94 -16.53 18.02
N LEU A 217 8.31 -17.73 18.47
CA LEU A 217 7.36 -18.83 18.58
C LEU A 217 6.15 -18.48 19.46
N GLN A 218 6.37 -17.71 20.53
CA GLN A 218 5.32 -17.25 21.43
C GLN A 218 4.36 -16.27 20.74
N PHE A 219 4.88 -15.38 19.89
CA PHE A 219 4.05 -14.50 19.05
C PHE A 219 3.13 -15.34 18.15
N TRP A 220 3.68 -16.28 17.40
CA TRP A 220 2.88 -17.09 16.49
C TRP A 220 1.87 -18.00 17.19
N ARG A 221 2.20 -18.49 18.40
CA ARG A 221 1.23 -19.21 19.26
C ARG A 221 0.08 -18.29 19.69
N CYS A 222 0.39 -17.01 20.02
CA CYS A 222 -0.63 -16.02 20.36
C CYS A 222 -1.56 -15.77 19.18
N VAL A 223 -1.01 -15.53 17.98
CA VAL A 223 -1.79 -15.35 16.75
C VAL A 223 -2.64 -16.57 16.45
N ALA A 224 -2.06 -17.78 16.47
CA ALA A 224 -2.75 -19.04 16.15
C ALA A 224 -3.93 -19.33 17.10
N LYS A 225 -3.84 -18.90 18.36
CA LYS A 225 -4.94 -19.04 19.33
C LYS A 225 -6.16 -18.21 18.95
N CYS A 226 -5.94 -17.04 18.33
CA CYS A 226 -7.01 -16.12 17.95
C CYS A 226 -7.49 -16.33 16.51
N GLU A 227 -6.57 -16.76 15.63
CA GLU A 227 -6.79 -17.01 14.19
C GLU A 227 -6.09 -18.32 13.80
N PRO A 228 -6.77 -19.47 13.89
CA PRO A 228 -6.17 -20.77 13.57
C PRO A 228 -5.64 -20.84 12.13
N ASP A 229 -6.35 -20.21 11.19
CA ASP A 229 -6.02 -20.19 9.75
C ASP A 229 -5.02 -19.09 9.36
N TYR A 230 -4.31 -18.50 10.33
CA TYR A 230 -3.42 -17.37 10.13
C TYR A 230 -2.40 -17.55 8.99
N ARG A 231 -1.92 -18.77 8.76
CA ARG A 231 -0.92 -19.07 7.70
C ARG A 231 -1.48 -18.82 6.31
N GLN A 232 -2.74 -19.22 6.09
CA GLN A 232 -3.44 -19.02 4.83
C GLN A 232 -3.77 -17.54 4.62
N LEU A 233 -4.19 -16.86 5.69
CA LEU A 233 -4.53 -15.42 5.67
C LEU A 233 -3.27 -14.56 5.46
N ASP A 234 -2.15 -14.93 6.06
CA ASP A 234 -0.85 -14.29 5.84
C ASP A 234 -0.38 -14.44 4.38
N ALA A 235 -0.54 -15.63 3.80
CA ALA A 235 -0.23 -15.85 2.39
C ALA A 235 -1.10 -14.98 1.47
N GLN A 236 -2.40 -14.85 1.75
CA GLN A 236 -3.30 -13.96 1.01
C GLN A 236 -2.88 -12.49 1.13
N LEU A 237 -2.43 -12.06 2.31
CA LEU A 237 -1.99 -10.70 2.55
C LEU A 237 -0.67 -10.38 1.81
N ARG A 238 0.25 -11.33 1.69
CA ARG A 238 1.49 -11.16 0.92
C ARG A 238 1.25 -10.86 -0.55
N ASP A 239 0.27 -11.52 -1.16
CA ASP A 239 -0.14 -11.27 -2.57
C ASP A 239 -1.21 -10.16 -2.68
N GLY A 240 -1.55 -9.54 -1.59
CA GLY A 240 -2.72 -8.67 -1.42
C GLY A 240 -2.74 -7.42 -2.27
N TRP A 241 -1.58 -6.88 -2.66
CA TRP A 241 -1.52 -5.68 -3.48
C TRP A 241 -2.25 -5.80 -4.82
N ARG A 242 -2.43 -7.01 -5.34
CA ARG A 242 -3.18 -7.27 -6.57
C ARG A 242 -4.68 -6.94 -6.45
N LYS A 243 -5.22 -6.96 -5.24
CA LYS A 243 -6.64 -6.64 -4.97
C LYS A 243 -6.88 -5.14 -4.83
N VAL A 244 -5.83 -4.36 -4.64
CA VAL A 244 -5.90 -2.92 -4.41
C VAL A 244 -6.02 -2.18 -5.74
N PRO A 245 -6.97 -1.27 -5.92
CA PRO A 245 -7.10 -0.49 -7.15
C PRO A 245 -5.81 0.29 -7.46
N HIS A 246 -5.42 0.31 -8.74
CA HIS A 246 -4.19 0.95 -9.18
C HIS A 246 -4.08 2.43 -8.75
N TRP A 247 -5.20 3.18 -8.82
CA TRP A 247 -5.23 4.58 -8.41
C TRP A 247 -4.87 4.80 -6.93
N LEU A 248 -5.06 3.79 -6.06
CA LEU A 248 -4.67 3.86 -4.65
C LEU A 248 -3.20 3.44 -4.46
N GLN A 249 -2.63 2.65 -5.37
CA GLN A 249 -1.23 2.23 -5.36
C GLN A 249 -0.31 3.30 -5.96
N ALA A 250 -0.74 3.93 -7.06
CA ALA A 250 -0.02 4.98 -7.76
C ALA A 250 -0.09 6.31 -7.00
N GLY A 251 1.03 7.02 -6.94
CA GLY A 251 1.09 8.40 -6.45
C GLY A 251 1.59 8.54 -5.01
N ALA A 252 2.78 8.97 -4.88
CA ALA A 252 3.41 10.04 -4.12
C ALA A 252 4.82 10.20 -4.62
#